data_635d4c8b800abe67ca8f7d0cbe8e0af3
#
_entry.id   635d4c8b800abe67ca8f7d0cbe8e0af3
#
_cell.length_a   1.000
_cell.length_b   1.000
_cell.length_c   1.000
_cell.angle_alpha   90.00
_cell.angle_beta   90.00
_cell.angle_gamma   90.00
#
_symmetry.space_group_name_H-M   'P 1'
#
loop_
_entity.id
_entity.type
_entity.pdbx_description
1 polymer ?
#
loop_
_entity_poly.entity_id
_entity_poly.type
_entity_poly.pdbx_seq_one_letter_code
_entity_poly.pdbx_strand_id
1 'polypeptide(L)'
;MTETQTNAGPDEEVVTYERRGAVAMVTLNRPEYRNAQNSKMTYALDEAFSRAVDDDEVKVVVLSGNGKHFCAGHDIGTPGRDVDQTFDRKAVMWWDHTDKQGGDLRFARESEVYLGMCRRWREIPKPVIAMVHGACIAGGLMLAWSCDFIIASDDAFFSDPVVKMGIPGVEYFAHPWVMNPRAAKEFLFTGDRFSAQRAHELGMVNQVVPREELESTTMAMAERISAMPRFGLALTKKAVNQAEDLQGMRTGMDSVFGLHHFAHAHNAEVGKDSLAGMDARSMRDSSRAEATK
;
A
#
# COMPACT_ATOMS: atom_id res chain seq x y z
N MET A 1 -27.12 27.65 -16.19
CA MET A 1 -27.41 26.31 -16.74
C MET A 1 -26.26 25.94 -17.63
N THR A 2 -25.40 25.11 -17.15
CA THR A 2 -24.54 24.24 -17.95
C THR A 2 -23.99 23.20 -16.95
N GLU A 3 -24.67 22.08 -16.90
CA GLU A 3 -24.21 20.87 -16.21
C GLU A 3 -22.98 20.36 -16.94
N THR A 4 -21.84 20.37 -16.26
CA THR A 4 -20.67 19.61 -16.69
C THR A 4 -20.75 18.24 -16.02
N GLN A 5 -21.49 17.32 -16.65
CA GLN A 5 -21.37 15.89 -16.39
C GLN A 5 -19.96 15.48 -16.83
N THR A 6 -19.08 15.24 -15.88
CA THR A 6 -17.88 14.45 -16.14
C THR A 6 -18.30 12.99 -16.22
N ASN A 7 -18.49 12.50 -17.44
CA ASN A 7 -18.60 11.08 -17.76
C ASN A 7 -17.32 10.38 -17.31
N ALA A 8 -17.38 9.64 -16.23
CA ALA A 8 -16.50 8.50 -16.04
C ALA A 8 -16.86 7.49 -17.14
N GLY A 9 -15.92 7.19 -18.03
CA GLY A 9 -16.09 6.21 -19.10
C GLY A 9 -16.36 4.82 -18.52
N PRO A 10 -16.88 3.89 -19.33
CA PRO A 10 -17.24 2.54 -18.88
C PRO A 10 -15.96 1.80 -18.44
N ASP A 11 -16.01 1.24 -17.22
CA ASP A 11 -15.15 0.21 -16.64
C ASP A 11 -13.67 0.13 -17.11
N GLU A 12 -12.88 1.17 -16.86
CA GLU A 12 -11.43 1.01 -16.89
C GLU A 12 -11.02 0.08 -15.76
N GLU A 13 -10.29 -0.97 -16.13
CA GLU A 13 -9.72 -1.95 -15.20
C GLU A 13 -8.72 -1.25 -14.30
N VAL A 14 -9.09 -1.01 -13.03
CA VAL A 14 -8.27 -0.27 -12.05
C VAL A 14 -7.03 -1.02 -11.58
N VAL A 15 -6.98 -2.33 -11.85
CA VAL A 15 -5.82 -3.22 -11.67
C VAL A 15 -5.76 -4.12 -12.88
N THR A 16 -4.62 -4.19 -13.54
CA THR A 16 -4.42 -5.12 -14.66
C THR A 16 -3.63 -6.34 -14.21
N TYR A 17 -3.87 -7.47 -14.87
CA TYR A 17 -3.21 -8.73 -14.62
C TYR A 17 -2.69 -9.35 -15.93
N GLU A 18 -1.39 -9.59 -15.99
CA GLU A 18 -0.74 -10.26 -17.13
C GLU A 18 0.15 -11.39 -16.61
N ARG A 19 0.10 -12.58 -17.25
CA ARG A 19 1.05 -13.64 -16.97
C ARG A 19 2.17 -13.65 -18.00
N ARG A 20 3.39 -13.54 -17.54
CA ARG A 20 4.63 -13.61 -18.34
C ARG A 20 5.43 -14.84 -17.89
N GLY A 21 5.23 -15.97 -18.56
CA GLY A 21 5.83 -17.25 -18.13
C GLY A 21 5.36 -17.65 -16.74
N ALA A 22 6.28 -17.81 -15.81
CA ALA A 22 6.00 -18.15 -14.41
C ALA A 22 5.80 -16.92 -13.50
N VAL A 23 5.71 -15.71 -14.06
CA VAL A 23 5.54 -14.44 -13.32
C VAL A 23 4.16 -13.86 -13.61
N ALA A 24 3.41 -13.52 -12.57
CA ALA A 24 2.21 -12.69 -12.68
C ALA A 24 2.56 -11.23 -12.47
N MET A 25 2.27 -10.39 -13.46
CA MET A 25 2.35 -8.93 -13.35
C MET A 25 0.99 -8.41 -12.91
N VAL A 26 0.92 -7.83 -11.72
CA VAL A 26 -0.25 -7.14 -11.17
C VAL A 26 0.06 -5.66 -11.16
N THR A 27 -0.72 -4.86 -11.87
CA THR A 27 -0.38 -3.45 -12.07
C THR A 27 -1.54 -2.54 -11.64
N LEU A 28 -1.25 -1.61 -10.72
CA LEU A 28 -2.16 -0.54 -10.34
C LEU A 28 -2.40 0.36 -11.56
N ASN A 29 -3.66 0.59 -11.91
CA ASN A 29 -4.03 1.26 -13.17
C ASN A 29 -5.03 2.40 -12.96
N ARG A 30 -4.64 3.37 -12.13
CA ARG A 30 -5.32 4.67 -11.97
C ARG A 30 -4.28 5.81 -12.04
N PRO A 31 -3.50 5.91 -13.14
CA PRO A 31 -2.38 6.85 -13.23
C PRO A 31 -2.80 8.32 -13.12
N GLU A 32 -4.00 8.70 -13.54
CA GLU A 32 -4.58 10.03 -13.41
C GLU A 32 -4.80 10.45 -11.95
N TYR A 33 -5.03 9.50 -11.06
CA TYR A 33 -5.10 9.68 -9.60
C TYR A 33 -3.80 9.24 -8.91
N ARG A 34 -2.69 9.08 -9.65
CA ARG A 34 -1.39 8.61 -9.13
C ARG A 34 -1.50 7.27 -8.40
N ASN A 35 -2.35 6.40 -8.91
CA ASN A 35 -2.67 5.10 -8.32
C ASN A 35 -3.14 5.18 -6.85
N ALA A 36 -3.82 6.26 -6.46
CA ALA A 36 -4.44 6.36 -5.14
C ALA A 36 -5.47 5.23 -4.97
N GLN A 37 -5.41 4.56 -3.81
CA GLN A 37 -6.22 3.39 -3.50
C GLN A 37 -7.63 3.80 -3.09
N ASN A 38 -8.59 3.46 -3.90
CA ASN A 38 -9.99 3.39 -3.50
C ASN A 38 -10.38 1.93 -3.24
N SER A 39 -11.56 1.69 -2.67
CA SER A 39 -12.02 0.35 -2.38
C SER A 39 -12.16 -0.53 -3.63
N LYS A 40 -12.56 0.03 -4.77
CA LYS A 40 -12.61 -0.70 -6.06
C LYS A 40 -11.24 -1.28 -6.39
N MET A 41 -10.17 -0.47 -6.30
CA MET A 41 -8.81 -0.93 -6.56
C MET A 41 -8.34 -1.98 -5.54
N THR A 42 -8.66 -1.80 -4.25
CA THR A 42 -8.22 -2.73 -3.22
C THR A 42 -8.85 -4.11 -3.38
N TYR A 43 -10.15 -4.18 -3.70
CA TYR A 43 -10.81 -5.45 -4.02
C TYR A 43 -10.31 -6.06 -5.32
N ALA A 44 -10.05 -5.26 -6.35
CA ALA A 44 -9.46 -5.76 -7.61
C ALA A 44 -8.03 -6.31 -7.41
N LEU A 45 -7.24 -5.69 -6.52
CA LEU A 45 -5.94 -6.24 -6.11
C LEU A 45 -6.08 -7.59 -5.43
N ASP A 46 -7.04 -7.74 -4.53
CA ASP A 46 -7.30 -9.00 -3.85
C ASP A 46 -7.71 -10.11 -4.81
N GLU A 47 -8.54 -9.79 -5.79
CA GLU A 47 -8.91 -10.70 -6.87
C GLU A 47 -7.68 -11.09 -7.73
N ALA A 48 -6.81 -10.13 -8.06
CA ALA A 48 -5.60 -10.37 -8.83
C ALA A 48 -4.60 -11.25 -8.08
N PHE A 49 -4.39 -11.01 -6.78
CA PHE A 49 -3.56 -11.87 -5.94
C PHE A 49 -4.14 -13.28 -5.79
N SER A 50 -5.46 -13.40 -5.60
CA SER A 50 -6.16 -14.70 -5.54
C SER A 50 -5.97 -15.47 -6.84
N ARG A 51 -6.19 -14.82 -7.99
CA ARG A 51 -5.94 -15.40 -9.32
C ARG A 51 -4.49 -15.88 -9.47
N ALA A 52 -3.52 -15.08 -9.00
CA ALA A 52 -2.12 -15.47 -9.06
C ALA A 52 -1.81 -16.66 -8.15
N VAL A 53 -2.51 -16.82 -7.03
CA VAL A 53 -2.36 -17.97 -6.13
C VAL A 53 -2.94 -19.25 -6.75
N ASP A 54 -4.09 -19.14 -7.39
CA ASP A 54 -4.82 -20.27 -7.99
C ASP A 54 -4.15 -20.78 -9.28
N ASP A 55 -3.38 -19.95 -9.98
CA ASP A 55 -2.68 -20.35 -11.21
C ASP A 55 -1.40 -21.12 -10.87
N ASP A 56 -1.42 -22.42 -11.09
CA ASP A 56 -0.28 -23.31 -10.85
C ASP A 56 0.96 -23.01 -11.71
N GLU A 57 0.81 -22.34 -12.82
CA GLU A 57 1.94 -21.92 -13.66
C GLU A 57 2.64 -20.67 -13.11
N VAL A 58 1.99 -19.90 -12.24
CA VAL A 58 2.58 -18.73 -11.58
C VAL A 58 3.40 -19.16 -10.37
N LYS A 59 4.65 -18.73 -10.29
CA LYS A 59 5.55 -18.96 -9.15
C LYS A 59 5.93 -17.69 -8.41
N VAL A 60 5.88 -16.53 -9.07
CA VAL A 60 6.26 -15.22 -8.51
C VAL A 60 5.23 -14.19 -8.96
N VAL A 61 4.95 -13.24 -8.09
CA VAL A 61 4.09 -12.09 -8.40
C VAL A 61 4.93 -10.83 -8.40
N VAL A 62 4.72 -9.93 -9.36
CA VAL A 62 5.29 -8.59 -9.38
C VAL A 62 4.14 -7.59 -9.27
N LEU A 63 4.18 -6.75 -8.25
CA LEU A 63 3.25 -5.63 -8.06
C LEU A 63 3.90 -4.34 -8.59
N SER A 64 3.24 -3.67 -9.51
CA SER A 64 3.71 -2.44 -10.15
C SER A 64 2.63 -1.36 -10.20
N GLY A 65 2.96 -0.18 -10.72
CA GLY A 65 2.00 0.89 -10.98
C GLY A 65 2.16 1.47 -12.37
N ASN A 66 1.09 1.77 -13.06
CA ASN A 66 1.12 2.50 -14.33
C ASN A 66 1.39 4.00 -14.12
N GLY A 67 2.00 4.63 -15.13
CA GLY A 67 2.23 6.07 -15.17
C GLY A 67 3.45 6.53 -14.38
N LYS A 68 3.34 7.70 -13.75
CA LYS A 68 4.47 8.39 -13.14
C LYS A 68 4.85 7.86 -11.74
N HIS A 69 3.92 7.23 -11.04
CA HIS A 69 4.04 6.91 -9.63
C HIS A 69 3.58 5.49 -9.33
N PHE A 70 4.20 4.83 -8.37
CA PHE A 70 3.73 3.55 -7.88
C PHE A 70 2.36 3.69 -7.21
N CYS A 71 2.27 4.44 -6.10
CA CYS A 71 1.01 4.68 -5.40
C CYS A 71 1.12 5.89 -4.47
N ALA A 72 0.15 6.81 -4.54
CA ALA A 72 0.12 8.02 -3.72
C ALA A 72 -0.62 7.86 -2.37
N GLY A 73 -1.04 6.64 -2.01
CA GLY A 73 -1.76 6.36 -0.78
C GLY A 73 -3.26 6.15 -0.96
N HIS A 74 -4.01 6.27 0.13
CA HIS A 74 -5.46 6.15 0.09
C HIS A 74 -6.10 7.31 -0.68
N ASP A 75 -7.22 7.03 -1.34
CA ASP A 75 -7.94 8.04 -2.11
C ASP A 75 -8.77 8.95 -1.18
N ILE A 76 -8.13 10.02 -0.73
CA ILE A 76 -8.75 11.08 0.08
C ILE A 76 -9.09 12.32 -0.76
N GLY A 77 -8.90 12.26 -2.07
CA GLY A 77 -8.98 13.40 -2.99
C GLY A 77 -10.11 13.38 -4.00
N THR A 78 -10.77 12.24 -4.19
CA THR A 78 -11.96 12.15 -5.05
C THR A 78 -13.20 12.70 -4.33
N PRO A 79 -14.18 13.26 -5.08
CA PRO A 79 -15.43 13.72 -4.48
C PRO A 79 -16.08 12.59 -3.65
N GLY A 80 -16.41 12.91 -2.39
CA GLY A 80 -17.06 11.98 -1.47
C GLY A 80 -16.12 11.08 -0.69
N ARG A 81 -14.82 11.30 -0.70
CA ARG A 81 -13.79 10.51 -0.01
C ARG A 81 -14.14 9.02 0.01
N ASP A 82 -13.33 8.17 -0.56
CA ASP A 82 -13.62 6.73 -0.66
C ASP A 82 -13.92 6.08 0.71
N VAL A 83 -13.24 6.52 1.77
CA VAL A 83 -13.44 6.03 3.14
C VAL A 83 -14.85 6.31 3.73
N ASP A 84 -15.59 7.25 3.16
CA ASP A 84 -16.94 7.61 3.59
C ASP A 84 -18.03 7.02 2.66
N GLN A 85 -17.64 6.27 1.62
CA GLN A 85 -18.56 5.63 0.67
C GLN A 85 -18.91 4.20 1.09
N THR A 86 -20.09 3.75 0.70
CA THR A 86 -20.51 2.35 0.85
C THR A 86 -20.05 1.54 -0.35
N PHE A 87 -19.57 0.33 -0.10
CA PHE A 87 -19.19 -0.65 -1.12
C PHE A 87 -19.80 -2.00 -0.80
N ASP A 88 -20.07 -2.76 -1.82
CA ASP A 88 -20.44 -4.15 -1.66
C ASP A 88 -19.26 -4.92 -1.05
N ARG A 89 -19.55 -5.67 0.00
CA ARG A 89 -18.56 -6.49 0.65
C ARG A 89 -18.19 -7.68 -0.20
N LYS A 90 -16.89 -7.85 -0.45
CA LYS A 90 -16.37 -9.00 -1.21
C LYS A 90 -15.52 -9.95 -0.36
N ALA A 91 -15.00 -9.49 0.76
CA ALA A 91 -14.25 -10.31 1.70
C ALA A 91 -14.80 -10.18 3.11
N VAL A 92 -14.84 -11.29 3.86
CA VAL A 92 -15.31 -11.32 5.24
C VAL A 92 -14.12 -11.57 6.15
N MET A 93 -13.63 -10.52 6.80
CA MET A 93 -12.52 -10.63 7.74
C MET A 93 -13.01 -10.83 9.17
N TRP A 94 -13.79 -9.87 9.67
CA TRP A 94 -14.25 -9.89 11.06
C TRP A 94 -15.65 -9.31 11.21
N TRP A 95 -15.87 -8.05 10.86
CA TRP A 95 -17.13 -7.34 11.06
C TRP A 95 -17.57 -6.67 9.77
N ASP A 96 -18.81 -6.88 9.37
CA ASP A 96 -19.34 -6.30 8.15
C ASP A 96 -19.43 -4.79 8.26
N HIS A 97 -18.80 -4.09 7.31
CA HIS A 97 -18.78 -2.64 7.27
C HIS A 97 -19.86 -2.02 6.37
N THR A 98 -20.53 -2.83 5.54
CA THR A 98 -21.38 -2.32 4.45
C THR A 98 -22.61 -1.55 4.93
N ASP A 99 -23.12 -1.86 6.13
CA ASP A 99 -24.29 -1.23 6.75
C ASP A 99 -23.92 -0.31 7.92
N LYS A 100 -22.65 -0.07 8.18
CA LYS A 100 -22.16 0.72 9.31
C LYS A 100 -22.02 2.20 8.96
N GLN A 101 -21.89 3.04 9.97
CA GLN A 101 -21.68 4.48 9.84
C GLN A 101 -20.64 4.98 10.85
N GLY A 102 -20.06 6.14 10.57
CA GLY A 102 -19.15 6.82 11.50
C GLY A 102 -17.94 5.96 11.88
N GLY A 103 -17.66 5.87 13.18
CA GLY A 103 -16.52 5.12 13.71
C GLY A 103 -16.60 3.62 13.45
N ASP A 104 -17.80 3.04 13.50
CA ASP A 104 -18.03 1.61 13.24
C ASP A 104 -17.69 1.25 11.79
N LEU A 105 -18.19 2.06 10.84
CA LEU A 105 -17.86 1.90 9.42
C LEU A 105 -16.36 1.97 9.21
N ARG A 106 -15.71 3.00 9.74
CA ARG A 106 -14.29 3.21 9.55
C ARG A 106 -13.47 2.06 10.11
N PHE A 107 -13.69 1.70 11.36
CA PHE A 107 -12.96 0.62 12.01
C PHE A 107 -13.13 -0.72 11.28
N ALA A 108 -14.36 -1.11 10.99
CA ALA A 108 -14.65 -2.38 10.33
C ALA A 108 -14.06 -2.42 8.92
N ARG A 109 -14.17 -1.31 8.17
CA ARG A 109 -13.65 -1.20 6.81
C ARG A 109 -12.13 -1.22 6.76
N GLU A 110 -11.45 -0.40 7.56
CA GLU A 110 -9.99 -0.35 7.57
C GLU A 110 -9.38 -1.65 8.10
N SER A 111 -10.07 -2.33 9.05
CA SER A 111 -9.69 -3.69 9.47
C SER A 111 -9.72 -4.69 8.32
N GLU A 112 -10.67 -4.58 7.39
CA GLU A 112 -10.80 -5.48 6.24
C GLU A 112 -9.94 -5.02 5.07
N VAL A 113 -10.16 -3.79 4.60
CA VAL A 113 -9.67 -3.31 3.30
C VAL A 113 -8.21 -2.93 3.35
N TYR A 114 -7.73 -2.37 4.45
CA TYR A 114 -6.35 -1.91 4.55
C TYR A 114 -5.47 -2.90 5.32
N LEU A 115 -5.71 -3.07 6.61
CA LEU A 115 -4.86 -3.94 7.42
C LEU A 115 -5.02 -5.42 7.04
N GLY A 116 -6.26 -5.90 6.93
CA GLY A 116 -6.57 -7.31 6.72
C GLY A 116 -6.10 -7.82 5.36
N MET A 117 -6.37 -7.07 4.29
CA MET A 117 -5.92 -7.45 2.95
C MET A 117 -4.40 -7.43 2.81
N CYS A 118 -3.71 -6.40 3.33
CA CYS A 118 -2.24 -6.38 3.33
C CYS A 118 -1.64 -7.58 4.07
N ARG A 119 -2.21 -7.96 5.22
CA ARG A 119 -1.81 -9.17 5.95
C ARG A 119 -2.02 -10.44 5.14
N ARG A 120 -3.16 -10.57 4.46
CA ARG A 120 -3.47 -11.71 3.60
C ARG A 120 -2.49 -11.78 2.42
N TRP A 121 -2.18 -10.66 1.76
CA TRP A 121 -1.24 -10.63 0.65
C TRP A 121 0.19 -10.96 1.08
N ARG A 122 0.62 -10.54 2.27
CA ARG A 122 1.89 -10.98 2.86
C ARG A 122 1.99 -12.50 3.01
N GLU A 123 0.86 -13.16 3.28
CA GLU A 123 0.82 -14.60 3.58
C GLU A 123 0.60 -15.50 2.36
N ILE A 124 0.42 -14.96 1.15
CA ILE A 124 0.24 -15.81 -0.03
C ILE A 124 1.48 -16.71 -0.25
N PRO A 125 1.29 -17.99 -0.70
CA PRO A 125 2.39 -18.97 -0.76
C PRO A 125 3.31 -18.78 -1.98
N LYS A 126 3.42 -17.56 -2.48
CA LYS A 126 4.26 -17.19 -3.62
C LYS A 126 5.05 -15.94 -3.29
N PRO A 127 6.34 -15.85 -3.66
CA PRO A 127 7.10 -14.61 -3.54
C PRO A 127 6.46 -13.46 -4.30
N VAL A 128 6.46 -12.27 -3.69
CA VAL A 128 5.93 -11.04 -4.26
C VAL A 128 7.01 -9.98 -4.29
N ILE A 129 7.20 -9.32 -5.42
CA ILE A 129 8.16 -8.23 -5.61
C ILE A 129 7.39 -6.94 -5.88
N ALA A 130 7.59 -5.91 -5.07
CA ALA A 130 7.15 -4.57 -5.39
C ALA A 130 8.15 -3.89 -6.34
N MET A 131 7.69 -3.51 -7.51
CA MET A 131 8.45 -2.74 -8.52
C MET A 131 8.07 -1.27 -8.38
N VAL A 132 8.85 -0.52 -7.60
CA VAL A 132 8.48 0.82 -7.13
C VAL A 132 9.19 1.91 -7.93
N HIS A 133 8.42 2.92 -8.36
CA HIS A 133 8.94 4.11 -9.02
C HIS A 133 8.18 5.37 -8.63
N GLY A 134 8.84 6.53 -8.69
CA GLY A 134 8.25 7.79 -8.30
C GLY A 134 7.70 7.74 -6.87
N ALA A 135 6.48 8.19 -6.65
CA ALA A 135 5.89 8.24 -5.30
C ALA A 135 5.41 6.88 -4.80
N CYS A 136 5.80 6.52 -3.57
CA CYS A 136 5.26 5.46 -2.74
C CYS A 136 4.92 6.05 -1.36
N ILE A 137 3.66 6.47 -1.16
CA ILE A 137 3.26 7.32 -0.03
C ILE A 137 2.14 6.65 0.75
N ALA A 138 2.21 6.72 2.08
CA ALA A 138 1.16 6.26 3.01
C ALA A 138 0.62 4.87 2.66
N GLY A 139 -0.64 4.72 2.24
CA GLY A 139 -1.19 3.44 1.78
C GLY A 139 -0.35 2.76 0.68
N GLY A 140 0.43 3.49 -0.13
CA GLY A 140 1.38 2.91 -1.08
C GLY A 140 2.50 2.15 -0.41
N LEU A 141 2.95 2.60 0.78
CA LEU A 141 3.92 1.86 1.59
C LEU A 141 3.33 0.52 2.06
N MET A 142 2.06 0.50 2.43
CA MET A 142 1.38 -0.73 2.87
C MET A 142 1.40 -1.80 1.78
N LEU A 143 1.16 -1.40 0.52
CA LEU A 143 1.25 -2.29 -0.64
C LEU A 143 2.68 -2.81 -0.83
N ALA A 144 3.67 -1.92 -0.81
CA ALA A 144 5.06 -2.28 -1.00
C ALA A 144 5.59 -3.18 0.15
N TRP A 145 5.20 -2.90 1.40
CA TRP A 145 5.64 -3.66 2.58
C TRP A 145 4.90 -4.98 2.77
N SER A 146 3.75 -5.18 2.13
CA SER A 146 3.12 -6.50 2.07
C SER A 146 3.81 -7.45 1.06
N CYS A 147 4.70 -6.93 0.23
CA CYS A 147 5.56 -7.71 -0.67
C CYS A 147 6.84 -8.18 0.05
N ASP A 148 7.47 -9.23 -0.47
CA ASP A 148 8.69 -9.80 0.10
C ASP A 148 9.96 -9.04 -0.27
N PHE A 149 9.95 -8.33 -1.41
CA PHE A 149 11.07 -7.55 -1.94
C PHE A 149 10.57 -6.21 -2.45
N ILE A 150 11.43 -5.19 -2.38
CA ILE A 150 11.22 -3.92 -3.06
C ILE A 150 12.43 -3.66 -3.96
N ILE A 151 12.19 -3.56 -5.26
CA ILE A 151 13.15 -3.04 -6.23
C ILE A 151 12.63 -1.67 -6.64
N ALA A 152 13.44 -0.64 -6.45
CA ALA A 152 13.04 0.75 -6.68
C ALA A 152 13.87 1.40 -7.79
N SER A 153 13.25 2.29 -8.54
CA SER A 153 13.99 3.20 -9.41
C SER A 153 14.67 4.30 -8.58
N ASP A 154 15.73 4.89 -9.11
CA ASP A 154 16.49 5.96 -8.52
C ASP A 154 15.67 7.25 -8.29
N ASP A 155 14.60 7.45 -9.08
CA ASP A 155 13.63 8.54 -8.91
C ASP A 155 12.52 8.25 -7.87
N ALA A 156 12.51 7.05 -7.30
CA ALA A 156 11.51 6.68 -6.30
C ALA A 156 11.73 7.40 -4.96
N PHE A 157 10.65 7.71 -4.28
CA PHE A 157 10.68 8.22 -2.92
C PHE A 157 9.53 7.65 -2.09
N PHE A 158 9.78 7.55 -0.79
CA PHE A 158 8.89 6.99 0.21
C PHE A 158 8.54 8.05 1.25
N SER A 159 7.30 8.10 1.71
CA SER A 159 6.86 9.05 2.76
C SER A 159 5.62 8.53 3.46
N ASP A 160 5.55 8.71 4.79
CA ASP A 160 4.33 8.54 5.57
C ASP A 160 3.96 9.84 6.30
N PRO A 161 3.30 10.78 5.60
CA PRO A 161 3.02 12.10 6.14
C PRO A 161 1.74 12.16 6.99
N VAL A 162 1.17 11.03 7.43
CA VAL A 162 -0.13 10.97 8.12
C VAL A 162 -0.12 11.63 9.50
N VAL A 163 1.08 11.89 10.08
CA VAL A 163 1.22 12.71 11.28
C VAL A 163 0.62 14.11 11.10
N LYS A 164 0.60 14.65 9.88
CA LYS A 164 -0.06 15.92 9.53
C LYS A 164 -1.58 15.86 9.69
N MET A 165 -2.13 14.63 9.69
CA MET A 165 -3.55 14.36 10.01
C MET A 165 -3.76 14.00 11.49
N GLY A 166 -2.72 14.11 12.34
CA GLY A 166 -2.77 13.69 13.73
C GLY A 166 -2.83 12.17 13.93
N ILE A 167 -2.41 11.39 12.92
CA ILE A 167 -2.46 9.92 12.89
C ILE A 167 -1.05 9.37 13.07
N PRO A 168 -0.82 8.29 13.85
CA PRO A 168 0.52 7.82 14.20
C PRO A 168 1.29 7.13 13.07
N GLY A 169 0.64 6.73 12.01
CA GLY A 169 1.17 6.00 10.87
C GLY A 169 0.05 5.26 10.14
N VAL A 170 0.35 4.64 9.01
CA VAL A 170 -0.63 3.85 8.26
C VAL A 170 -1.04 2.58 8.99
N GLU A 171 -2.18 1.99 8.61
CA GLU A 171 -2.85 0.87 9.27
C GLU A 171 -1.96 -0.39 9.30
N TYR A 172 -1.25 -0.67 8.21
CA TYR A 172 -0.23 -1.72 8.14
C TYR A 172 1.11 -1.18 8.68
N PHE A 173 1.19 -1.01 9.99
CA PHE A 173 2.30 -0.34 10.66
C PHE A 173 3.56 -1.23 10.72
N ALA A 174 4.29 -1.33 9.62
CA ALA A 174 5.50 -2.14 9.51
C ALA A 174 6.81 -1.36 9.75
N HIS A 175 6.75 -0.06 9.98
CA HIS A 175 7.91 0.85 10.06
C HIS A 175 9.10 0.30 10.88
N PRO A 176 8.93 -0.18 12.15
CA PRO A 176 10.07 -0.64 12.94
C PRO A 176 10.70 -1.96 12.48
N TRP A 177 10.03 -2.66 11.55
CA TRP A 177 10.51 -3.93 10.98
C TRP A 177 11.18 -3.75 9.63
N VAL A 178 10.80 -2.72 8.87
CA VAL A 178 11.40 -2.42 7.55
C VAL A 178 12.56 -1.42 7.64
N MET A 179 12.72 -0.75 8.79
CA MET A 179 13.85 0.12 9.12
C MET A 179 14.11 0.11 10.63
N ASN A 180 15.24 0.64 11.08
CA ASN A 180 15.49 0.71 12.52
C ASN A 180 14.53 1.71 13.21
N PRO A 181 14.22 1.54 14.53
CA PRO A 181 13.24 2.37 15.22
C PRO A 181 13.53 3.88 15.25
N ARG A 182 14.79 4.29 15.15
CA ARG A 182 15.14 5.73 15.11
C ARG A 182 14.82 6.33 13.76
N ALA A 183 15.14 5.64 12.68
CA ALA A 183 14.77 6.05 11.33
C ALA A 183 13.23 6.02 11.14
N ALA A 184 12.53 5.05 11.73
CA ALA A 184 11.07 5.01 11.73
C ALA A 184 10.46 6.26 12.42
N LYS A 185 11.03 6.70 13.56
CA LYS A 185 10.59 7.93 14.24
C LYS A 185 10.90 9.19 13.43
N GLU A 186 12.09 9.29 12.82
CA GLU A 186 12.44 10.38 11.92
C GLU A 186 11.42 10.46 10.76
N PHE A 187 11.21 9.35 10.07
CA PHE A 187 10.28 9.23 8.95
C PHE A 187 8.84 9.64 9.31
N LEU A 188 8.34 9.15 10.45
CA LEU A 188 6.97 9.42 10.92
C LEU A 188 6.79 10.82 11.52
N PHE A 189 7.77 11.33 12.30
CA PHE A 189 7.63 12.62 12.96
C PHE A 189 7.75 13.79 12.00
N THR A 190 8.60 13.65 10.99
CA THR A 190 8.79 14.69 9.98
C THR A 190 7.77 14.57 8.85
N GLY A 191 7.36 13.35 8.50
CA GLY A 191 6.59 13.06 7.29
C GLY A 191 7.37 13.37 6.01
N ASP A 192 8.69 13.50 6.11
CA ASP A 192 9.58 13.81 5.00
C ASP A 192 9.71 12.66 4.00
N ARG A 193 10.25 12.97 2.85
CA ARG A 193 10.52 11.98 1.81
C ARG A 193 11.88 11.33 2.05
N PHE A 194 11.89 10.00 2.11
CA PHE A 194 13.13 9.24 1.99
C PHE A 194 13.34 8.87 0.51
N SER A 195 14.51 9.18 -0.03
CA SER A 195 14.89 8.75 -1.38
C SER A 195 15.02 7.23 -1.44
N ALA A 196 14.96 6.65 -2.65
CA ALA A 196 15.21 5.23 -2.87
C ALA A 196 16.54 4.78 -2.26
N GLN A 197 17.60 5.60 -2.41
CA GLN A 197 18.93 5.32 -1.86
C GLN A 197 18.90 5.30 -0.32
N ARG A 198 18.24 6.30 0.33
CA ARG A 198 18.10 6.31 1.79
C ARG A 198 17.32 5.11 2.30
N ALA A 199 16.24 4.74 1.60
CA ALA A 199 15.44 3.56 1.91
C ALA A 199 16.24 2.25 1.78
N HIS A 200 17.11 2.16 0.79
CA HIS A 200 18.04 1.03 0.60
C HIS A 200 19.08 0.94 1.74
N GLU A 201 19.70 2.05 2.12
CA GLU A 201 20.66 2.10 3.24
C GLU A 201 20.03 1.67 4.57
N LEU A 202 18.74 1.90 4.75
CA LEU A 202 17.99 1.49 5.94
C LEU A 202 17.48 0.05 5.89
N GLY A 203 17.63 -0.65 4.77
CA GLY A 203 17.18 -2.03 4.56
C GLY A 203 15.73 -2.17 4.08
N MET A 204 15.00 -1.07 3.86
CA MET A 204 13.62 -1.10 3.37
C MET A 204 13.54 -1.50 1.88
N VAL A 205 14.52 -1.12 1.08
CA VAL A 205 14.60 -1.41 -0.36
C VAL A 205 15.75 -2.37 -0.63
N ASN A 206 15.49 -3.43 -1.38
CA ASN A 206 16.49 -4.45 -1.68
C ASN A 206 17.50 -3.99 -2.73
N GLN A 207 17.04 -3.25 -3.75
CA GLN A 207 17.88 -2.77 -4.84
C GLN A 207 17.35 -1.46 -5.41
N VAL A 208 18.27 -0.55 -5.76
CA VAL A 208 17.98 0.70 -6.47
C VAL A 208 18.67 0.66 -7.82
N VAL A 209 17.93 0.98 -8.88
CA VAL A 209 18.42 0.96 -10.26
C VAL A 209 17.93 2.21 -11.03
N PRO A 210 18.57 2.58 -12.16
CA PRO A 210 18.02 3.58 -13.06
C PRO A 210 16.59 3.24 -13.48
N ARG A 211 15.76 4.24 -13.67
CA ARG A 211 14.34 4.06 -14.00
C ARG A 211 14.12 3.16 -15.20
N GLU A 212 14.92 3.31 -16.24
CA GLU A 212 14.87 2.52 -17.47
C GLU A 212 15.24 1.05 -17.29
N GLU A 213 15.97 0.71 -16.23
CA GLU A 213 16.38 -0.65 -15.90
C GLU A 213 15.43 -1.35 -14.91
N LEU A 214 14.46 -0.64 -14.35
CA LEU A 214 13.63 -1.13 -13.25
C LEU A 214 12.87 -2.40 -13.62
N GLU A 215 12.18 -2.41 -14.78
CA GLU A 215 11.40 -3.57 -15.20
C GLU A 215 12.29 -4.76 -15.53
N SER A 216 13.36 -4.56 -16.29
CA SER A 216 14.28 -5.64 -16.66
C SER A 216 14.96 -6.26 -15.44
N THR A 217 15.40 -5.46 -14.49
CA THR A 217 16.01 -5.94 -13.23
C THR A 217 15.01 -6.72 -12.38
N THR A 218 13.77 -6.20 -12.25
CA THR A 218 12.71 -6.86 -11.50
C THR A 218 12.35 -8.21 -12.12
N MET A 219 12.19 -8.26 -13.46
CA MET A 219 11.89 -9.49 -14.16
C MET A 219 13.02 -10.51 -14.05
N ALA A 220 14.27 -10.10 -14.18
CA ALA A 220 15.43 -10.98 -13.99
C ALA A 220 15.47 -11.59 -12.56
N MET A 221 15.12 -10.81 -11.52
CA MET A 221 14.98 -11.33 -10.17
C MET A 221 13.83 -12.33 -10.07
N ALA A 222 12.65 -12.00 -10.62
CA ALA A 222 11.48 -12.86 -10.60
C ALA A 222 11.72 -14.19 -11.33
N GLU A 223 12.37 -14.17 -12.49
CA GLU A 223 12.75 -15.36 -13.27
C GLU A 223 13.72 -16.24 -12.47
N ARG A 224 14.74 -15.65 -11.87
CA ARG A 224 15.71 -16.36 -11.03
C ARG A 224 15.04 -17.04 -9.83
N ILE A 225 14.07 -16.38 -9.18
CA ILE A 225 13.28 -16.95 -8.07
C ILE A 225 12.37 -18.07 -8.62
N SER A 226 11.71 -17.87 -9.75
CA SER A 226 10.79 -18.84 -10.33
C SER A 226 11.45 -20.16 -10.73
N ALA A 227 12.77 -20.17 -10.92
CA ALA A 227 13.54 -21.41 -11.15
C ALA A 227 13.62 -22.33 -9.92
N MET A 228 13.33 -21.80 -8.71
CA MET A 228 13.38 -22.56 -7.48
C MET A 228 12.15 -23.46 -7.30
N PRO A 229 12.24 -24.54 -6.49
CA PRO A 229 11.08 -25.39 -6.17
C PRO A 229 9.97 -24.60 -5.46
N ARG A 230 8.73 -24.66 -6.00
CA ARG A 230 7.56 -23.92 -5.49
C ARG A 230 7.35 -24.11 -4.00
N PHE A 231 7.35 -25.36 -3.54
CA PHE A 231 7.11 -25.67 -2.14
C PHE A 231 8.20 -25.11 -1.21
N GLY A 232 9.47 -25.14 -1.66
CA GLY A 232 10.57 -24.50 -0.95
C GLY A 232 10.39 -23.00 -0.79
N LEU A 233 9.98 -22.30 -1.86
CA LEU A 233 9.67 -20.86 -1.82
C LEU A 233 8.57 -20.55 -0.81
N ALA A 234 7.46 -21.28 -0.87
CA ALA A 234 6.33 -21.08 0.04
C ALA A 234 6.72 -21.29 1.52
N LEU A 235 7.49 -22.36 1.82
CA LEU A 235 7.97 -22.63 3.17
C LEU A 235 8.98 -21.61 3.66
N THR A 236 9.89 -21.15 2.80
CA THR A 236 10.87 -20.11 3.15
C THR A 236 10.17 -18.79 3.51
N LYS A 237 9.24 -18.34 2.67
CA LYS A 237 8.42 -17.16 2.96
C LYS A 237 7.69 -17.31 4.29
N LYS A 238 6.98 -18.43 4.48
CA LYS A 238 6.27 -18.70 5.73
C LYS A 238 7.19 -18.70 6.96
N ALA A 239 8.38 -19.28 6.85
CA ALA A 239 9.34 -19.32 7.95
C ALA A 239 9.82 -17.91 8.36
N VAL A 240 10.14 -17.05 7.37
CA VAL A 240 10.55 -15.67 7.64
C VAL A 240 9.39 -14.88 8.25
N ASN A 241 8.19 -14.95 7.67
CA ASN A 241 7.00 -14.25 8.17
C ASN A 241 6.69 -14.67 9.63
N GLN A 242 6.76 -15.96 9.94
CA GLN A 242 6.55 -16.46 11.31
C GLN A 242 7.62 -15.94 12.27
N ALA A 243 8.88 -15.83 11.85
CA ALA A 243 9.94 -15.30 12.68
C ALA A 243 9.71 -13.82 13.02
N GLU A 244 9.28 -13.01 12.05
CA GLU A 244 8.90 -11.61 12.27
C GLU A 244 7.69 -11.48 13.19
N ASP A 245 6.68 -12.33 13.02
CA ASP A 245 5.47 -12.33 13.87
C ASP A 245 5.81 -12.73 15.32
N LEU A 246 6.73 -13.68 15.52
CA LEU A 246 7.26 -14.03 16.85
C LEU A 246 8.07 -12.88 17.48
N GLN A 247 8.71 -12.04 16.68
CA GLN A 247 9.34 -10.80 17.13
C GLN A 247 8.35 -9.67 17.42
N GLY A 248 7.06 -9.92 17.29
CA GLY A 248 6.00 -9.01 17.67
C GLY A 248 5.43 -8.14 16.53
N MET A 249 5.78 -8.40 15.28
CA MET A 249 5.29 -7.58 14.15
C MET A 249 3.77 -7.54 14.11
N ARG A 250 3.11 -8.70 14.12
CA ARG A 250 1.65 -8.79 14.07
C ARG A 250 0.97 -8.13 15.27
N THR A 251 1.45 -8.42 16.47
CA THR A 251 0.92 -7.82 17.72
C THR A 251 1.17 -6.32 17.77
N GLY A 252 2.32 -5.86 17.30
CA GLY A 252 2.63 -4.44 17.18
C GLY A 252 1.67 -3.71 16.25
N MET A 253 1.37 -4.29 15.08
CA MET A 253 0.38 -3.74 14.16
C MET A 253 -1.01 -3.65 14.79
N ASP A 254 -1.47 -4.70 15.51
CA ASP A 254 -2.77 -4.68 16.20
C ASP A 254 -2.83 -3.57 17.26
N SER A 255 -1.76 -3.38 18.01
CA SER A 255 -1.66 -2.32 19.02
C SER A 255 -1.72 -0.93 18.38
N VAL A 256 -0.97 -0.70 17.31
CA VAL A 256 -0.94 0.59 16.62
C VAL A 256 -2.25 0.88 15.90
N PHE A 257 -2.91 -0.15 15.36
CA PHE A 257 -4.23 0.01 14.74
C PHE A 257 -5.26 0.58 15.74
N GLY A 258 -5.21 0.16 17.01
CA GLY A 258 -6.01 0.78 18.08
C GLY A 258 -5.68 2.27 18.30
N LEU A 259 -4.38 2.64 18.30
CA LEU A 259 -3.96 4.04 18.40
C LEU A 259 -4.37 4.87 17.18
N HIS A 260 -4.31 4.28 15.99
CA HIS A 260 -4.75 4.89 14.73
C HIS A 260 -6.24 5.28 14.82
N HIS A 261 -7.10 4.36 15.23
CA HIS A 261 -8.53 4.65 15.42
C HIS A 261 -8.83 5.59 16.58
N PHE A 262 -8.06 5.55 17.65
CA PHE A 262 -8.15 6.56 18.71
C PHE A 262 -7.85 7.96 18.17
N ALA A 263 -6.84 8.09 17.29
CA ALA A 263 -6.52 9.36 16.66
C ALA A 263 -7.67 9.88 15.76
N HIS A 264 -8.29 9.01 14.97
CA HIS A 264 -9.48 9.37 14.20
C HIS A 264 -10.64 9.84 15.08
N ALA A 265 -10.92 9.15 16.18
CA ALA A 265 -11.95 9.53 17.13
C ALA A 265 -11.65 10.89 17.78
N HIS A 266 -10.41 11.10 18.23
CA HIS A 266 -9.95 12.37 18.76
C HIS A 266 -10.12 13.52 17.74
N ASN A 267 -9.69 13.32 16.51
CA ASN A 267 -9.83 14.32 15.45
C ASN A 267 -11.30 14.65 15.16
N ALA A 268 -12.17 13.64 15.13
CA ALA A 268 -13.61 13.85 14.94
C ALA A 268 -14.24 14.63 16.10
N GLU A 269 -13.83 14.35 17.35
CA GLU A 269 -14.35 15.03 18.55
C GLU A 269 -13.88 16.49 18.61
N VAL A 270 -12.58 16.75 18.42
CA VAL A 270 -11.96 18.06 18.56
C VAL A 270 -12.15 18.93 17.32
N GLY A 271 -11.88 18.38 16.14
CA GLY A 271 -11.85 19.07 14.86
C GLY A 271 -13.11 18.88 14.00
N LYS A 272 -14.05 18.05 14.42
CA LYS A 272 -15.25 17.64 13.66
C LYS A 272 -14.95 16.97 12.31
N ASP A 273 -13.72 16.54 12.11
CA ASP A 273 -13.27 15.81 10.92
C ASP A 273 -12.21 14.78 11.33
N SER A 274 -12.46 13.51 11.07
CA SER A 274 -11.58 12.40 11.43
C SER A 274 -10.18 12.43 10.78
N LEU A 275 -10.01 13.20 9.71
CA LEU A 275 -8.74 13.46 9.03
C LEU A 275 -8.16 14.85 9.37
N ALA A 276 -8.60 15.47 10.48
CA ALA A 276 -8.19 16.80 10.92
C ALA A 276 -8.35 17.89 9.83
N GLY A 277 -9.39 17.78 8.99
CA GLY A 277 -9.64 18.71 7.88
C GLY A 277 -8.66 18.59 6.70
N MET A 278 -7.79 17.58 6.71
CA MET A 278 -6.83 17.37 5.63
C MET A 278 -7.47 16.64 4.44
N ASP A 279 -7.14 17.10 3.24
CA ASP A 279 -7.45 16.47 1.97
C ASP A 279 -6.18 16.32 1.11
N ALA A 280 -6.28 15.69 -0.05
CA ALA A 280 -5.15 15.49 -0.95
C ALA A 280 -4.49 16.81 -1.43
N ARG A 281 -5.27 17.90 -1.52
CA ARG A 281 -4.77 19.21 -1.93
C ARG A 281 -3.98 19.86 -0.80
N SER A 282 -4.55 19.90 0.40
CA SER A 282 -3.90 20.43 1.61
C SER A 282 -2.59 19.69 1.91
N MET A 283 -2.59 18.36 1.81
CA MET A 283 -1.39 17.54 1.99
C MET A 283 -0.30 17.86 0.97
N ARG A 284 -0.68 18.01 -0.31
CA ARG A 284 0.27 18.37 -1.37
C ARG A 284 0.86 19.77 -1.16
N ASP A 285 0.04 20.76 -0.82
CA ASP A 285 0.45 22.15 -0.68
C ASP A 285 1.35 22.33 0.55
N SER A 286 1.09 21.63 1.66
CA SER A 286 1.96 21.51 2.83
C SER A 286 3.34 20.96 2.44
N SER A 287 3.38 19.86 1.69
CA SER A 287 4.65 19.24 1.27
C SER A 287 5.47 20.11 0.30
N ARG A 288 4.82 20.98 -0.49
CA ARG A 288 5.51 21.93 -1.37
C ARG A 288 6.11 23.12 -0.62
N ALA A 289 5.39 23.63 0.38
CA ALA A 289 5.88 24.73 1.21
C ALA A 289 7.12 24.35 2.04
N GLU A 290 7.24 23.08 2.41
CA GLU A 290 8.40 22.54 3.14
C GLU A 290 9.62 22.33 2.22
N ALA A 291 9.41 21.93 0.96
CA ALA A 291 10.49 21.74 -0.02
C ALA A 291 11.14 23.06 -0.49
N THR A 292 10.56 24.21 -0.15
CA THR A 292 11.05 25.55 -0.50
C THR A 292 11.75 26.26 0.67
N LYS A 293 11.82 25.63 1.82
CA LYS A 293 12.58 26.08 3.01
C LYS A 293 13.89 25.32 3.14
#